data_101e819078c9f7286d200f08f3938c58
#
_entry.id   101e819078c9f7286d200f08f3938c58
#
_cell.length_a   1.000
_cell.length_b   1.000
_cell.length_c   1.000
_cell.angle_alpha   90.00
_cell.angle_beta   90.00
_cell.angle_gamma   90.00
#
_symmetry.space_group_name_H-M   'P 1'
#
loop_
_entity.id
_entity.type
_entity.pdbx_description
1 polymer ?
#
loop_
_entity_poly.entity_id
_entity_poly.type
_entity_poly.pdbx_seq_one_letter_code
_entity_poly.pdbx_strand_id
1 'polypeptide(L)'
;MAKTEFEIVPGRQEVSLTRVFDAPRELVFAAFEDPKLFTRWWGPRRLTNDIEKMEARPGGSWRVVQRDGDGHEFAFHGVYHDVVSPERMVQTFEFEGAPGHVLLQTATFEDLDGKTRLTMKSIYESVEDRDAMVHTGME
;
A
#
# COMPACT_ATOMS: atom_id res chain seq x y z
N MET A 1 -2.49 -21.26 0.70
CA MET A 1 -2.19 -20.03 1.46
C MET A 1 -1.36 -19.08 0.63
N ALA A 2 -1.72 -17.81 0.63
CA ALA A 2 -1.02 -16.82 -0.16
C ALA A 2 0.38 -16.54 0.42
N LYS A 3 1.35 -16.46 -0.45
CA LYS A 3 2.74 -16.20 -0.07
C LYS A 3 3.17 -14.86 -0.68
N THR A 4 3.75 -14.00 0.13
CA THR A 4 4.25 -12.71 -0.31
C THR A 4 5.71 -12.82 -0.70
N GLU A 5 6.03 -12.36 -1.89
CA GLU A 5 7.41 -12.34 -2.38
C GLU A 5 7.85 -10.89 -2.56
N PHE A 6 9.04 -10.57 -2.04
CA PHE A 6 9.64 -9.25 -2.18
C PHE A 6 10.84 -9.33 -3.11
N GLU A 7 10.97 -8.33 -3.96
CA GLU A 7 12.15 -8.19 -4.81
C GLU A 7 12.78 -6.84 -4.56
N ILE A 8 14.04 -6.87 -4.11
CA ILE A 8 14.83 -5.68 -3.81
C ILE A 8 16.13 -5.78 -4.59
N VAL A 9 16.32 -4.88 -5.55
CA VAL A 9 17.53 -4.88 -6.39
C VAL A 9 18.50 -3.85 -5.83
N PRO A 10 19.71 -4.24 -5.43
CA PRO A 10 20.71 -3.27 -4.93
C PRO A 10 20.95 -2.14 -5.92
N GLY A 11 21.05 -0.92 -5.42
CA GLY A 11 21.29 0.26 -6.24
C GLY A 11 20.07 0.82 -6.95
N ARG A 12 18.90 0.21 -6.80
CA ARG A 12 17.63 0.71 -7.36
C ARG A 12 16.75 1.29 -6.27
N GLN A 13 15.93 2.27 -6.64
CA GLN A 13 15.05 3.00 -5.73
C GLN A 13 13.70 2.31 -5.56
N GLU A 14 13.56 1.06 -5.96
CA GLU A 14 12.27 0.39 -5.96
C GLU A 14 12.25 -0.91 -5.17
N VAL A 15 11.05 -1.26 -4.71
CA VAL A 15 10.74 -2.55 -4.10
C VAL A 15 9.51 -3.08 -4.81
N SER A 16 9.54 -4.35 -5.21
CA SER A 16 8.38 -5.04 -5.76
C SER A 16 7.90 -6.10 -4.79
N LEU A 17 6.59 -6.16 -4.63
CA LEU A 17 5.92 -7.16 -3.81
C LEU A 17 4.93 -7.89 -4.71
N THR A 18 4.92 -9.21 -4.64
CA THR A 18 3.97 -10.04 -5.38
C THR A 18 3.29 -11.00 -4.42
N ARG A 19 1.98 -11.11 -4.53
CA ARG A 19 1.20 -12.03 -3.72
C ARG A 19 0.01 -12.56 -4.52
N VAL A 20 -0.26 -13.85 -4.36
CA VAL A 20 -1.43 -14.48 -4.98
C VAL A 20 -2.50 -14.69 -3.91
N PHE A 21 -3.71 -14.20 -4.20
CA PHE A 21 -4.88 -14.34 -3.32
C PHE A 21 -5.84 -15.35 -3.92
N ASP A 22 -6.41 -16.20 -3.09
CA ASP A 22 -7.45 -17.14 -3.51
C ASP A 22 -8.82 -16.45 -3.48
N ALA A 23 -8.96 -15.41 -4.27
CA ALA A 23 -10.16 -14.60 -4.40
C ALA A 23 -10.14 -13.87 -5.73
N PRO A 24 -11.33 -13.59 -6.33
CA PRO A 24 -11.39 -12.84 -7.58
C PRO A 24 -10.89 -11.41 -7.39
N ARG A 25 -10.36 -10.82 -8.47
CA ARG A 25 -9.71 -9.49 -8.38
C ARG A 25 -10.66 -8.37 -7.96
N GLU A 26 -11.95 -8.50 -8.24
CA GLU A 26 -12.94 -7.52 -7.80
C GLU A 26 -12.98 -7.42 -6.27
N LEU A 27 -12.86 -8.55 -5.58
CA LEU A 27 -12.82 -8.58 -4.11
C LEU A 27 -11.49 -8.07 -3.56
N VAL A 28 -10.39 -8.44 -4.22
CA VAL A 28 -9.06 -7.97 -3.79
C VAL A 28 -8.94 -6.47 -4.00
N PHE A 29 -9.39 -5.97 -5.14
CA PHE A 29 -9.37 -4.53 -5.41
C PHE A 29 -10.24 -3.76 -4.41
N ALA A 30 -11.42 -4.30 -4.07
CA ALA A 30 -12.30 -3.67 -3.09
C ALA A 30 -11.63 -3.48 -1.74
N ALA A 31 -10.75 -4.38 -1.34
CA ALA A 31 -10.00 -4.26 -0.09
C ALA A 31 -9.04 -3.07 -0.08
N PHE A 32 -8.70 -2.52 -1.24
CA PHE A 32 -7.83 -1.36 -1.39
C PHE A 32 -8.60 -0.06 -1.53
N GLU A 33 -9.86 -0.10 -1.97
CA GLU A 33 -10.64 1.12 -2.19
C GLU A 33 -11.74 1.36 -1.15
N ASP A 34 -12.16 0.31 -0.44
CA ASP A 34 -13.22 0.42 0.56
C ASP A 34 -12.61 0.60 1.94
N PRO A 35 -12.85 1.74 2.64
CA PRO A 35 -12.27 1.99 3.95
C PRO A 35 -12.56 0.89 4.98
N LYS A 36 -13.74 0.30 4.95
CA LYS A 36 -14.11 -0.75 5.89
C LYS A 36 -13.29 -2.02 5.70
N LEU A 37 -12.99 -2.36 4.46
CA LEU A 37 -12.17 -3.53 4.16
C LEU A 37 -10.69 -3.21 4.35
N PHE A 38 -10.26 -2.01 4.00
CA PHE A 38 -8.87 -1.56 4.13
C PHE A 38 -8.38 -1.64 5.57
N THR A 39 -9.20 -1.24 6.54
CA THR A 39 -8.81 -1.24 7.96
C THR A 39 -8.51 -2.63 8.49
N ARG A 40 -8.99 -3.68 7.82
CA ARG A 40 -8.84 -5.05 8.30
C ARG A 40 -7.47 -5.64 8.01
N TRP A 41 -6.74 -5.12 7.03
CA TRP A 41 -5.49 -5.74 6.59
C TRP A 41 -4.29 -4.79 6.60
N TRP A 42 -4.51 -3.48 6.55
CA TRP A 42 -3.42 -2.52 6.37
C TRP A 42 -2.65 -2.30 7.66
N GLY A 43 -1.32 -2.48 7.57
CA GLY A 43 -0.42 -2.28 8.68
C GLY A 43 -0.36 -3.44 9.67
N PRO A 44 0.49 -3.34 10.70
CA PRO A 44 0.63 -4.39 11.71
C PRO A 44 -0.66 -4.57 12.52
N ARG A 45 -0.93 -5.81 12.91
CA ARG A 45 -2.15 -6.15 13.67
C ARG A 45 -2.24 -5.47 15.04
N ARG A 46 -1.11 -5.09 15.61
CA ARG A 46 -1.09 -4.41 16.91
C ARG A 46 -1.58 -2.97 16.85
N LEU A 47 -1.76 -2.44 15.63
CA LEU A 47 -2.20 -1.07 15.42
C LEU A 47 -3.63 -1.03 14.94
N THR A 48 -4.36 0.01 15.34
CA THR A 48 -5.70 0.28 14.81
C THR A 48 -5.59 1.38 13.76
N ASN A 49 -6.42 1.27 12.73
CA ASN A 49 -6.44 2.22 11.63
C ASN A 49 -7.68 3.10 11.71
N ASP A 50 -7.46 4.41 11.64
CA ASP A 50 -8.54 5.38 11.50
C ASP A 50 -8.42 6.00 10.10
N ILE A 51 -9.36 5.67 9.22
CA ILE A 51 -9.37 6.16 7.85
C ILE A 51 -10.10 7.50 7.83
N GLU A 52 -9.34 8.58 7.87
CA GLU A 52 -9.93 9.93 7.86
C GLU A 52 -10.40 10.33 6.48
N LYS A 53 -9.74 9.85 5.44
CA LYS A 53 -10.08 10.17 4.07
C LYS A 53 -9.63 9.04 3.16
N MET A 54 -10.47 8.66 2.21
CA MET A 54 -10.12 7.66 1.20
C MET A 54 -11.01 7.86 -0.02
N GLU A 55 -10.57 8.75 -0.91
CA GLU A 55 -11.26 9.06 -2.15
C GLU A 55 -10.57 8.33 -3.31
N ALA A 56 -10.87 7.05 -3.48
CA ALA A 56 -10.20 6.18 -4.43
C ALA A 56 -10.65 6.46 -5.88
N ARG A 57 -10.22 7.59 -6.41
CA ARG A 57 -10.47 8.04 -7.78
C ARG A 57 -9.32 8.94 -8.23
N PRO A 58 -9.08 9.07 -9.54
CA PRO A 58 -8.01 9.96 -10.02
C PRO A 58 -8.19 11.38 -9.46
N GLY A 59 -7.13 11.92 -8.87
CA GLY A 59 -7.15 13.22 -8.23
C GLY A 59 -7.68 13.23 -6.80
N GLY A 60 -8.21 12.11 -6.30
CA GLY A 60 -8.62 11.99 -4.91
C GLY A 60 -7.43 11.84 -3.98
N SER A 61 -7.67 11.95 -2.68
CA SER A 61 -6.61 11.80 -1.69
C SER A 61 -7.03 10.83 -0.59
N TRP A 62 -6.05 10.42 0.21
CA TRP A 62 -6.30 9.52 1.33
C TRP A 62 -5.45 9.94 2.53
N ARG A 63 -5.95 9.62 3.72
CA ARG A 63 -5.21 9.81 4.97
C ARG A 63 -5.62 8.75 5.97
N VAL A 64 -4.65 8.08 6.56
CA VAL A 64 -4.85 7.03 7.56
C VAL A 64 -4.01 7.36 8.78
N VAL A 65 -4.62 7.27 9.96
CA VAL A 65 -3.91 7.40 11.23
C VAL A 65 -3.92 6.05 11.93
N GLN A 66 -2.73 5.55 12.24
CA GLN A 66 -2.59 4.31 13.02
C GLN A 66 -2.30 4.66 14.46
N ARG A 67 -2.89 3.89 15.39
CA ARG A 67 -2.66 4.07 16.83
C ARG A 67 -2.25 2.75 17.46
N ASP A 68 -1.28 2.83 18.39
CA ASP A 68 -0.91 1.68 19.20
C ASP A 68 -1.65 1.73 20.55
N GLY A 69 -1.44 0.72 21.41
CA GLY A 69 -2.08 0.62 22.70
C GLY A 69 -1.63 1.68 23.71
N ASP A 70 -0.54 2.37 23.45
CA ASP A 70 0.02 3.41 24.33
C ASP A 70 -0.37 4.83 23.91
N GLY A 71 -1.21 4.95 22.88
CA GLY A 71 -1.67 6.25 22.39
C GLY A 71 -0.77 6.93 21.39
N HIS A 72 0.29 6.27 20.91
CA HIS A 72 1.12 6.81 19.85
C HIS A 72 0.38 6.77 18.52
N GLU A 73 0.53 7.84 17.74
CA GLU A 73 -0.13 7.96 16.44
C GLU A 73 0.90 8.05 15.33
N PHE A 74 0.62 7.34 14.23
CA PHE A 74 1.43 7.34 13.02
C PHE A 74 0.50 7.68 11.86
N ALA A 75 0.72 8.83 11.23
CA ALA A 75 -0.16 9.28 10.16
C ALA A 75 0.51 9.15 8.80
N PHE A 76 -0.29 8.74 7.81
CA PHE A 76 0.14 8.53 6.43
C PHE A 76 -0.87 9.20 5.51
N HIS A 77 -0.40 9.75 4.40
CA HIS A 77 -1.30 10.34 3.41
C HIS A 77 -0.73 10.19 2.00
N GLY A 78 -1.57 10.45 1.03
CA GLY A 78 -1.18 10.42 -0.37
C GLY A 78 -2.30 10.86 -1.28
N VAL A 79 -2.02 10.78 -2.58
CA VAL A 79 -2.95 11.16 -3.65
C VAL A 79 -3.06 10.01 -4.63
N TYR A 80 -4.27 9.76 -5.11
CA TYR A 80 -4.51 8.79 -6.18
C TYR A 80 -4.26 9.46 -7.52
N HIS A 81 -3.47 8.83 -8.38
CA HIS A 81 -3.20 9.32 -9.73
C HIS A 81 -4.02 8.59 -10.76
N ASP A 82 -4.17 7.26 -10.60
CA ASP A 82 -4.90 6.45 -11.53
C ASP A 82 -5.64 5.35 -10.76
N VAL A 83 -6.90 5.17 -11.06
CA VAL A 83 -7.71 4.11 -10.43
C VAL A 83 -8.55 3.48 -11.52
N VAL A 84 -8.19 2.27 -11.94
CA VAL A 84 -8.89 1.51 -12.97
C VAL A 84 -9.35 0.20 -12.35
N SER A 85 -10.57 0.20 -11.85
CA SER A 85 -11.14 -0.97 -11.19
C SER A 85 -11.50 -2.06 -12.20
N PRO A 86 -11.20 -3.31 -11.94
CA PRO A 86 -10.44 -3.89 -10.83
C PRO A 86 -8.97 -4.19 -11.18
N GLU A 87 -8.37 -3.44 -12.07
CA GLU A 87 -7.08 -3.78 -12.69
C GLU A 87 -5.86 -3.08 -12.10
N ARG A 88 -5.99 -1.79 -11.75
CA ARG A 88 -4.81 -0.99 -11.47
C ARG A 88 -5.11 0.19 -10.56
N MET A 89 -4.16 0.50 -9.68
CA MET A 89 -4.23 1.68 -8.82
C MET A 89 -2.82 2.28 -8.69
N VAL A 90 -2.72 3.58 -8.93
CA VAL A 90 -1.45 4.32 -8.77
C VAL A 90 -1.68 5.43 -7.75
N GLN A 91 -0.83 5.46 -6.73
CA GLN A 91 -0.97 6.44 -5.65
C GLN A 91 0.38 6.83 -5.08
N THR A 92 0.42 7.98 -4.41
CA THR A 92 1.58 8.36 -3.62
C THR A 92 1.38 7.93 -2.17
N PHE A 93 2.49 7.84 -1.45
CA PHE A 93 2.50 7.46 -0.03
C PHE A 93 3.56 8.30 0.67
N GLU A 94 3.18 8.92 1.77
CA GLU A 94 4.10 9.69 2.60
C GLU A 94 3.78 9.45 4.07
N PHE A 95 4.81 9.15 4.87
CA PHE A 95 4.67 9.07 6.31
C PHE A 95 4.84 10.47 6.88
N GLU A 96 3.85 10.97 7.63
CA GLU A 96 3.88 12.34 8.17
C GLU A 96 4.96 12.56 9.22
N GLY A 97 5.46 11.47 9.83
CA GLY A 97 6.59 11.54 10.76
C GLY A 97 7.94 11.77 10.08
N ALA A 98 8.01 11.61 8.76
CA ALA A 98 9.20 11.87 7.95
C ALA A 98 8.78 12.64 6.69
N PRO A 99 8.35 13.91 6.84
CA PRO A 99 7.82 14.68 5.72
C PRO A 99 8.87 14.91 4.63
N GLY A 100 8.40 14.98 3.40
CA GLY A 100 9.26 15.20 2.24
C GLY A 100 9.82 13.92 1.61
N HIS A 101 9.50 12.75 2.14
CA HIS A 101 9.94 11.46 1.60
C HIS A 101 8.73 10.74 1.00
N VAL A 102 8.44 11.03 -0.27
CA VAL A 102 7.27 10.52 -0.96
C VAL A 102 7.68 9.33 -1.83
N LEU A 103 6.86 8.28 -1.83
CA LEU A 103 7.05 7.17 -2.74
C LEU A 103 5.83 6.99 -3.64
N LEU A 104 6.06 6.46 -4.82
CA LEU A 104 5.00 6.17 -5.78
C LEU A 104 4.72 4.67 -5.77
N GLN A 105 3.46 4.30 -5.52
CA GLN A 105 3.04 2.90 -5.49
C GLN A 105 2.13 2.60 -6.67
N THR A 106 2.44 1.54 -7.40
CA THR A 106 1.59 1.02 -8.47
C THR A 106 1.17 -0.39 -8.12
N ALA A 107 -0.12 -0.60 -7.95
CA ALA A 107 -0.71 -1.91 -7.71
C ALA A 107 -1.41 -2.40 -8.97
N THR A 108 -1.06 -3.61 -9.43
CA THR A 108 -1.72 -4.26 -10.55
C THR A 108 -2.35 -5.56 -10.07
N PHE A 109 -3.55 -5.84 -10.55
CA PHE A 109 -4.35 -6.97 -10.11
C PHE A 109 -4.65 -7.84 -11.33
N GLU A 110 -3.95 -8.98 -11.44
CA GLU A 110 -4.10 -9.91 -12.54
C GLU A 110 -5.10 -11.00 -12.21
N ASP A 111 -6.01 -11.27 -13.13
CA ASP A 111 -6.96 -12.39 -13.01
C ASP A 111 -6.25 -13.70 -13.37
N LEU A 112 -6.26 -14.65 -12.45
CA LEU A 112 -5.70 -15.99 -12.63
C LEU A 112 -6.81 -17.03 -12.47
N ASP A 113 -7.83 -16.98 -13.32
CA ASP A 113 -8.97 -17.90 -13.28
C ASP A 113 -9.63 -17.98 -11.91
N GLY A 114 -10.09 -16.83 -11.41
CA GLY A 114 -10.77 -16.74 -10.12
C GLY A 114 -9.84 -16.48 -8.93
N LYS A 115 -8.54 -16.45 -9.17
CA LYS A 115 -7.54 -16.01 -8.19
C LYS A 115 -6.95 -14.70 -8.68
N THR A 116 -6.22 -14.01 -7.80
CA THR A 116 -5.62 -12.72 -8.14
C THR A 116 -4.15 -12.71 -7.83
N ARG A 117 -3.34 -12.28 -8.80
CA ARG A 117 -1.95 -11.92 -8.54
C ARG A 117 -1.89 -10.42 -8.37
N LEU A 118 -1.56 -9.99 -7.16
CA LEU A 118 -1.28 -8.59 -6.87
C LEU A 118 0.21 -8.36 -7.01
N THR A 119 0.59 -7.37 -7.81
CA THR A 119 1.96 -6.89 -7.87
C THR A 119 1.95 -5.44 -7.45
N MET A 120 2.68 -5.10 -6.39
CA MET A 120 2.82 -3.73 -5.95
C MET A 120 4.27 -3.30 -6.10
N LYS A 121 4.48 -2.27 -6.91
CA LYS A 121 5.80 -1.68 -7.12
C LYS A 121 5.83 -0.34 -6.39
N SER A 122 6.81 -0.19 -5.49
CA SER A 122 7.01 1.06 -4.75
C SER A 122 8.31 1.69 -5.21
N ILE A 123 8.27 2.93 -5.70
CA ILE A 123 9.43 3.68 -6.15
C ILE A 123 9.68 4.80 -5.16
N TYR A 124 10.86 4.77 -4.53
CA TYR A 124 11.29 5.76 -3.53
C TYR A 124 12.07 6.89 -4.20
N GLU A 125 12.20 8.02 -3.51
CA GLU A 125 12.94 9.16 -4.05
C GLU A 125 14.45 8.91 -4.11
N SER A 126 14.96 8.00 -3.27
CA SER A 126 16.38 7.68 -3.21
C SER A 126 16.58 6.24 -2.75
N VAL A 127 17.79 5.73 -2.96
CA VAL A 127 18.17 4.41 -2.45
C VAL A 127 18.17 4.42 -0.93
N GLU A 128 18.59 5.52 -0.30
CA GLU A 128 18.60 5.66 1.15
C GLU A 128 17.17 5.57 1.72
N ASP A 129 16.20 6.21 1.06
CA ASP A 129 14.80 6.13 1.50
C ASP A 129 14.27 4.70 1.40
N ARG A 130 14.60 4.00 0.31
CA ARG A 130 14.22 2.61 0.14
C ARG A 130 14.82 1.74 1.25
N ASP A 131 16.09 1.90 1.53
CA ASP A 131 16.78 1.11 2.55
C ASP A 131 16.21 1.37 3.93
N ALA A 132 15.87 2.62 4.25
CA ALA A 132 15.27 2.98 5.52
C ALA A 132 13.92 2.27 5.71
N MET A 133 13.09 2.21 4.66
CA MET A 133 11.80 1.54 4.72
C MET A 133 11.96 0.02 4.89
N VAL A 134 12.89 -0.59 4.18
CA VAL A 134 13.17 -2.03 4.28
C VAL A 134 13.61 -2.40 5.69
N HIS A 135 14.42 -1.55 6.32
CA HIS A 135 14.91 -1.83 7.69
C HIS A 135 13.87 -1.55 8.77
N THR A 136 12.87 -0.72 8.52
CA THR A 136 11.96 -0.28 9.58
C THR A 136 10.57 -0.90 9.55
N GLY A 137 10.14 -1.54 8.49
CA GLY A 137 8.79 -2.04 8.59
C GLY A 137 8.15 -2.62 7.36
N MET A 138 8.92 -3.12 6.46
CA MET A 138 8.38 -3.75 5.28
C MET A 138 8.08 -5.23 5.54
N GLU A 139 7.06 -5.52 6.31
CA GLU A 139 6.65 -6.89 6.58
C GLU A 139 5.27 -7.19 6.02
#